data_035c944e269705621ec05a386790cfd3
#
_entry.id   035c944e269705621ec05a386790cfd3
#
_cell.length_a   1.000
_cell.length_b   1.000
_cell.length_c   1.000
_cell.angle_alpha   90.00
_cell.angle_beta   90.00
_cell.angle_gamma   90.00
#
_symmetry.space_group_name_H-M   'P 1'
#
loop_
_entity.id
_entity.type
_entity.pdbx_description
1 polymer ?
#
loop_
_entity_poly.entity_id
_entity_poly.type
_entity_poly.pdbx_seq_one_letter_code
_entity_poly.pdbx_strand_id
1 'polypeptide(L)'
;TGPYGRVIERDVRALAASQALSPAEAPVVEAAPAKAEAPVAAPVAAAAEAPEYVDEKFSAIRKATAKAMVRSLSTMAQLTHQHSFDASTILNLRKQLKANGEAMGMPNITINDLVMFAVTRVLMNHPQLNATMPEENMIRKYTNVHLGMAVDTPKGLMVPTIFNANKLSLAELSIEAKRLAKLCQEGSSSGSLSVIE
;
A
#
# COMPACT_ATOMS: atom_id res chain seq x y z
N THR A 1 -33.07 16.69 -7.89
CA THR A 1 -31.98 16.97 -6.93
C THR A 1 -32.52 16.80 -5.52
N GLY A 2 -31.84 16.09 -4.67
CA GLY A 2 -32.18 15.90 -3.27
C GLY A 2 -31.98 17.17 -2.43
N PRO A 3 -32.35 17.16 -1.14
CA PRO A 3 -32.14 18.30 -0.23
C PRO A 3 -30.67 18.76 -0.25
N TYR A 4 -30.46 20.08 -0.30
CA TYR A 4 -29.12 20.71 -0.36
C TYR A 4 -28.31 20.45 -1.64
N GLY A 5 -28.98 20.17 -2.79
CA GLY A 5 -28.30 19.99 -4.08
C GLY A 5 -27.58 18.65 -4.26
N ARG A 6 -27.84 17.67 -3.42
CA ARG A 6 -27.24 16.33 -3.55
C ARG A 6 -27.83 15.59 -4.74
N VAL A 7 -26.96 14.96 -5.55
CA VAL A 7 -27.36 14.03 -6.60
C VAL A 7 -27.89 12.75 -5.94
N ILE A 8 -29.13 12.36 -6.27
CA ILE A 8 -29.76 11.15 -5.75
C ILE A 8 -29.93 10.13 -6.88
N GLU A 9 -30.17 8.88 -6.54
CA GLU A 9 -30.30 7.74 -7.49
C GLU A 9 -31.28 8.04 -8.63
N ARG A 10 -32.39 8.74 -8.35
CA ARG A 10 -33.37 9.16 -9.35
C ARG A 10 -32.78 10.11 -10.40
N ASP A 11 -31.86 11.00 -10.02
CA ASP A 11 -31.21 11.95 -10.94
C ASP A 11 -30.27 11.22 -11.90
N VAL A 12 -29.55 10.20 -11.39
CA VAL A 12 -28.66 9.32 -12.17
C VAL A 12 -29.47 8.49 -13.16
N ARG A 13 -30.58 7.90 -12.74
CA ARG A 13 -31.45 7.11 -13.62
C ARG A 13 -32.09 8.00 -14.71
N ALA A 14 -32.49 9.22 -14.40
CA ALA A 14 -33.03 10.15 -15.38
C ALA A 14 -31.99 10.52 -16.45
N LEU A 15 -30.72 10.74 -16.04
CA LEU A 15 -29.62 11.02 -16.97
C LEU A 15 -29.31 9.81 -17.87
N ALA A 16 -29.27 8.60 -17.32
CA ALA A 16 -29.04 7.38 -18.08
C ALA A 16 -30.19 7.13 -19.11
N ALA A 17 -31.43 7.39 -18.74
CA ALA A 17 -32.57 7.28 -19.66
C ALA A 17 -32.54 8.33 -20.78
N SER A 18 -32.06 9.54 -20.51
CA SER A 18 -31.93 10.60 -21.53
C SER A 18 -30.80 10.33 -22.54
N GLN A 19 -29.75 9.64 -22.13
CA GLN A 19 -28.65 9.24 -23.01
C GLN A 19 -29.00 8.01 -23.91
N ALA A 20 -29.98 7.22 -23.52
CA ALA A 20 -30.42 6.04 -24.31
C ALA A 20 -31.34 6.37 -25.49
N LEU A 21 -31.75 7.62 -25.67
CA LEU A 21 -32.76 8.04 -26.68
C LEU A 21 -32.16 8.86 -27.84
N SER A 22 -30.87 8.76 -28.12
CA SER A 22 -30.29 9.43 -29.31
C SER A 22 -29.54 8.43 -30.19
N PRO A 23 -30.22 7.79 -31.19
CA PRO A 23 -29.51 7.17 -32.29
C PRO A 23 -29.06 8.28 -33.24
N ALA A 24 -27.75 8.47 -33.43
CA ALA A 24 -27.21 9.34 -34.45
C ALA A 24 -27.38 8.69 -35.84
N GLU A 25 -28.32 9.22 -36.59
CA GLU A 25 -28.47 8.96 -38.03
C GLU A 25 -27.30 9.60 -38.78
N ALA A 26 -26.57 8.80 -39.55
CA ALA A 26 -25.54 9.25 -40.48
C ALA A 26 -26.19 9.70 -41.82
N PRO A 27 -25.87 10.85 -42.35
CA PRO A 27 -26.33 11.20 -43.70
C PRO A 27 -25.42 10.55 -44.76
N VAL A 28 -26.07 9.79 -45.66
CA VAL A 28 -25.54 9.33 -46.92
C VAL A 28 -25.44 10.53 -47.87
N VAL A 29 -24.26 10.79 -48.43
CA VAL A 29 -24.07 11.74 -49.53
C VAL A 29 -23.61 11.01 -50.75
N GLU A 30 -24.42 11.15 -51.79
CA GLU A 30 -24.33 10.66 -53.15
C GLU A 30 -23.17 11.31 -53.94
N ALA A 31 -22.53 10.52 -54.80
CA ALA A 31 -21.38 10.88 -55.62
C ALA A 31 -21.77 11.55 -56.96
N ALA A 32 -21.03 12.53 -57.42
CA ALA A 32 -20.42 12.70 -58.76
C ALA A 32 -20.28 14.16 -59.20
N PRO A 33 -19.53 14.52 -60.30
CA PRO A 33 -18.21 14.07 -60.64
C PRO A 33 -17.18 15.23 -60.93
N ALA A 34 -15.94 14.84 -60.97
CA ALA A 34 -14.69 15.41 -61.54
C ALA A 34 -14.64 16.80 -62.20
N LYS A 35 -13.60 17.60 -61.82
CA LYS A 35 -12.50 18.01 -62.71
C LYS A 35 -11.53 19.02 -62.05
N ALA A 36 -10.27 18.74 -62.30
CA ALA A 36 -9.13 19.67 -62.48
C ALA A 36 -7.97 19.49 -61.50
N GLU A 37 -6.88 19.07 -62.07
CA GLU A 37 -5.53 18.98 -61.47
C GLU A 37 -4.98 20.34 -61.03
N ALA A 38 -4.29 20.34 -59.90
CA ALA A 38 -3.21 21.28 -59.56
C ALA A 38 -2.31 20.64 -58.48
N PRO A 39 -1.06 21.05 -58.31
CA PRO A 39 0.09 20.17 -58.13
C PRO A 39 0.25 19.57 -56.75
N VAL A 40 0.83 18.37 -56.74
CA VAL A 40 1.14 17.51 -55.62
C VAL A 40 2.04 18.26 -54.63
N ALA A 41 1.49 18.67 -53.50
CA ALA A 41 2.26 18.91 -52.28
C ALA A 41 2.57 17.54 -51.65
N ALA A 42 3.85 17.25 -51.42
CA ALA A 42 4.30 16.02 -50.80
C ALA A 42 3.55 15.81 -49.47
N PRO A 43 3.16 14.58 -49.12
CA PRO A 43 2.54 14.32 -47.82
C PRO A 43 3.56 14.62 -46.74
N VAL A 44 3.29 15.66 -45.97
CA VAL A 44 3.93 15.85 -44.65
C VAL A 44 3.57 14.59 -43.88
N ALA A 45 4.56 13.74 -43.60
CA ALA A 45 4.39 12.59 -42.76
C ALA A 45 3.85 13.12 -41.42
N ALA A 46 2.59 12.83 -41.12
CA ALA A 46 2.01 13.09 -39.82
C ALA A 46 2.92 12.34 -38.84
N ALA A 47 3.61 13.10 -37.98
CA ALA A 47 4.34 12.51 -36.86
C ALA A 47 3.33 11.66 -36.10
N ALA A 48 3.56 10.36 -36.09
CA ALA A 48 2.71 9.45 -35.31
C ALA A 48 2.76 9.94 -33.86
N GLU A 49 1.63 10.47 -33.37
CA GLU A 49 1.51 10.85 -31.98
C GLU A 49 1.88 9.66 -31.12
N ALA A 50 2.78 9.88 -30.15
CA ALA A 50 3.16 8.84 -29.22
C ALA A 50 1.88 8.32 -28.53
N PRO A 51 1.74 7.00 -28.32
CA PRO A 51 0.54 6.46 -27.70
C PRO A 51 0.30 7.12 -26.34
N GLU A 52 -0.94 7.50 -26.06
CA GLU A 52 -1.37 8.17 -24.82
C GLU A 52 -1.10 7.32 -23.58
N TYR A 53 -0.92 6.01 -23.71
CA TYR A 53 -0.64 5.08 -22.62
C TYR A 53 0.30 3.95 -23.06
N VAL A 54 0.95 3.36 -22.07
CA VAL A 54 1.78 2.18 -22.25
C VAL A 54 1.31 1.09 -21.29
N ASP A 55 0.98 -0.08 -21.82
CA ASP A 55 0.60 -1.24 -21.03
C ASP A 55 1.85 -1.96 -20.50
N GLU A 56 1.95 -2.10 -19.17
CA GLU A 56 3.02 -2.83 -18.51
C GLU A 56 2.46 -4.02 -17.70
N LYS A 57 3.08 -5.19 -17.85
CA LYS A 57 2.69 -6.39 -17.10
C LYS A 57 3.21 -6.31 -15.66
N PHE A 58 2.34 -6.59 -14.71
CA PHE A 58 2.75 -6.67 -13.30
C PHE A 58 3.81 -7.75 -13.07
N SER A 59 4.82 -7.42 -12.27
CA SER A 59 5.75 -8.41 -11.71
C SER A 59 5.00 -9.39 -10.79
N ALA A 60 5.60 -10.55 -10.52
CA ALA A 60 5.00 -11.56 -9.64
C ALA A 60 4.69 -11.00 -8.24
N ILE A 61 5.63 -10.21 -7.67
CA ILE A 61 5.46 -9.57 -6.36
C ILE A 61 4.29 -8.57 -6.41
N ARG A 62 4.20 -7.72 -7.45
CA ARG A 62 3.11 -6.74 -7.57
C ARG A 62 1.74 -7.42 -7.71
N LYS A 63 1.68 -8.57 -8.42
CA LYS A 63 0.45 -9.38 -8.50
C LYS A 63 0.05 -9.94 -7.14
N ALA A 64 1.00 -10.48 -6.38
CA ALA A 64 0.75 -11.02 -5.04
C ALA A 64 0.27 -9.91 -4.09
N THR A 65 0.95 -8.77 -4.06
CA THR A 65 0.57 -7.60 -3.27
C THR A 65 -0.83 -7.10 -3.61
N ALA A 66 -1.15 -6.94 -4.91
CA ALA A 66 -2.47 -6.50 -5.35
C ALA A 66 -3.57 -7.47 -4.89
N LYS A 67 -3.35 -8.78 -5.05
CA LYS A 67 -4.28 -9.82 -4.60
C LYS A 67 -4.48 -9.78 -3.08
N ALA A 68 -3.41 -9.65 -2.29
CA ALA A 68 -3.46 -9.58 -0.84
C ALA A 68 -4.21 -8.32 -0.36
N MET A 69 -3.98 -7.16 -0.97
CA MET A 69 -4.64 -5.91 -0.60
C MET A 69 -6.13 -5.93 -0.94
N VAL A 70 -6.51 -6.42 -2.13
CA VAL A 70 -7.92 -6.59 -2.50
C VAL A 70 -8.62 -7.54 -1.54
N ARG A 71 -8.01 -8.70 -1.22
CA ARG A 71 -8.56 -9.65 -0.26
C ARG A 71 -8.75 -8.99 1.11
N SER A 72 -7.74 -8.28 1.63
CA SER A 72 -7.81 -7.58 2.91
C SER A 72 -8.99 -6.60 2.97
N LEU A 73 -9.17 -5.77 1.94
CA LEU A 73 -10.25 -4.78 1.90
C LEU A 73 -11.64 -5.42 1.72
N SER A 74 -11.73 -6.57 1.04
CA SER A 74 -13.02 -7.25 0.77
C SER A 74 -13.46 -8.18 1.89
N THR A 75 -12.54 -8.72 2.70
CA THR A 75 -12.85 -9.73 3.73
C THR A 75 -12.74 -9.21 5.16
N MET A 76 -12.09 -8.07 5.40
CA MET A 76 -11.90 -7.50 6.74
C MET A 76 -12.57 -6.14 6.87
N ALA A 77 -13.30 -5.93 7.97
CA ALA A 77 -13.78 -4.61 8.36
C ALA A 77 -12.62 -3.78 8.87
N GLN A 78 -12.30 -2.69 8.17
CA GLN A 78 -11.18 -1.81 8.51
C GLN A 78 -11.63 -0.63 9.34
N LEU A 79 -10.93 -0.36 10.43
CA LEU A 79 -11.14 0.80 11.28
C LEU A 79 -9.79 1.52 11.48
N THR A 80 -9.74 2.79 11.14
CA THR A 80 -8.55 3.62 11.31
C THR A 80 -8.73 4.58 12.49
N HIS A 81 -7.81 4.50 13.45
CA HIS A 81 -7.70 5.46 14.54
C HIS A 81 -6.52 6.40 14.28
N GLN A 82 -6.74 7.68 14.55
CA GLN A 82 -5.69 8.69 14.49
C GLN A 82 -5.57 9.35 15.87
N HIS A 83 -4.35 9.49 16.35
CA HIS A 83 -4.03 10.17 17.58
C HIS A 83 -2.69 10.89 17.47
N SER A 84 -2.54 12.02 18.14
CA SER A 84 -1.28 12.76 18.23
C SER A 84 -0.77 12.76 19.67
N PHE A 85 0.54 12.77 19.84
CA PHE A 85 1.19 12.84 21.13
C PHE A 85 2.43 13.74 21.05
N ASP A 86 2.88 14.27 22.19
CA ASP A 86 4.15 15.00 22.28
C ASP A 86 5.33 14.02 22.25
N ALA A 87 6.11 14.08 21.17
CA ALA A 87 7.27 13.21 20.96
C ALA A 87 8.56 13.74 21.61
N SER A 88 8.54 14.87 22.31
CA SER A 88 9.75 15.54 22.85
C SER A 88 10.59 14.60 23.71
N THR A 89 9.96 13.82 24.59
CA THR A 89 10.64 12.86 25.47
C THR A 89 11.34 11.74 24.66
N ILE A 90 10.67 11.19 23.64
CA ILE A 90 11.24 10.14 22.78
C ILE A 90 12.42 10.69 21.98
N LEU A 91 12.32 11.90 21.44
CA LEU A 91 13.39 12.55 20.71
C LEU A 91 14.61 12.84 21.61
N ASN A 92 14.40 13.30 22.83
CA ASN A 92 15.45 13.51 23.81
C ASN A 92 16.14 12.20 24.20
N LEU A 93 15.37 11.14 24.48
CA LEU A 93 15.92 9.80 24.75
C LEU A 93 16.78 9.30 23.59
N ARG A 94 16.27 9.42 22.36
CA ARG A 94 17.04 9.03 21.16
C ARG A 94 18.35 9.82 21.04
N LYS A 95 18.31 11.13 21.33
CA LYS A 95 19.53 11.98 21.32
C LYS A 95 20.57 11.48 22.32
N GLN A 96 20.14 11.14 23.53
CA GLN A 96 21.02 10.58 24.57
C GLN A 96 21.58 9.22 24.17
N LEU A 97 20.76 8.32 23.66
CA LEU A 97 21.17 7.00 23.16
C LEU A 97 22.16 7.11 21.99
N LYS A 98 21.97 8.10 21.10
CA LYS A 98 22.92 8.34 20.00
C LYS A 98 24.26 8.89 20.50
N ALA A 99 24.26 9.73 21.54
CA ALA A 99 25.48 10.31 22.08
C ALA A 99 26.31 9.32 22.92
N ASN A 100 25.66 8.44 23.68
CA ASN A 100 26.30 7.60 24.70
C ASN A 100 26.18 6.09 24.39
N GLY A 101 25.41 5.70 23.38
CA GLY A 101 25.06 4.30 23.13
C GLY A 101 26.28 3.42 22.82
N GLU A 102 27.24 3.93 22.06
CA GLU A 102 28.45 3.19 21.72
C GLU A 102 29.26 2.85 22.98
N ALA A 103 29.44 3.80 23.89
CA ALA A 103 30.11 3.58 25.18
C ALA A 103 29.35 2.56 26.08
N MET A 104 28.04 2.40 25.87
CA MET A 104 27.18 1.45 26.60
C MET A 104 27.03 0.10 25.86
N GLY A 105 27.71 -0.11 24.75
CA GLY A 105 27.56 -1.30 23.92
C GLY A 105 26.18 -1.42 23.24
N MET A 106 25.45 -0.31 23.13
CA MET A 106 24.12 -0.28 22.51
C MET A 106 24.22 -0.11 20.99
N PRO A 107 23.39 -0.78 20.19
CA PRO A 107 23.29 -0.51 18.77
C PRO A 107 22.75 0.90 18.53
N ASN A 108 22.91 1.43 17.30
CA ASN A 108 22.31 2.71 16.94
C ASN A 108 20.78 2.59 16.93
N ILE A 109 20.14 3.05 18.01
CA ILE A 109 18.68 3.00 18.18
C ILE A 109 18.02 4.10 17.35
N THR A 110 17.01 3.72 16.57
CA THR A 110 16.19 4.63 15.75
C THR A 110 14.88 4.96 16.44
N ILE A 111 14.16 5.97 15.95
CA ILE A 111 12.79 6.28 16.43
C ILE A 111 11.87 5.08 16.13
N ASN A 112 12.03 4.43 14.98
CA ASN A 112 11.24 3.25 14.63
C ASN A 112 11.47 2.10 15.63
N ASP A 113 12.68 1.87 16.07
CA ASP A 113 12.98 0.84 17.10
C ASP A 113 12.25 1.15 18.42
N LEU A 114 12.22 2.42 18.83
CA LEU A 114 11.51 2.86 20.03
C LEU A 114 10.00 2.66 19.90
N VAL A 115 9.42 2.99 18.73
CA VAL A 115 7.99 2.77 18.45
C VAL A 115 7.67 1.28 18.45
N MET A 116 8.45 0.47 17.73
CA MET A 116 8.28 -0.99 17.70
C MET A 116 8.35 -1.59 19.10
N PHE A 117 9.33 -1.18 19.91
CA PHE A 117 9.48 -1.63 21.27
C PHE A 117 8.26 -1.26 22.13
N ALA A 118 7.78 -0.02 22.05
CA ALA A 118 6.57 0.42 22.77
C ALA A 118 5.34 -0.39 22.36
N VAL A 119 5.13 -0.61 21.05
CA VAL A 119 4.02 -1.43 20.53
C VAL A 119 4.05 -2.83 21.11
N THR A 120 5.22 -3.51 21.14
CA THR A 120 5.32 -4.86 21.69
C THR A 120 4.96 -4.95 23.17
N ARG A 121 5.23 -3.88 23.95
CA ARG A 121 4.89 -3.82 25.39
C ARG A 121 3.41 -3.51 25.62
N VAL A 122 2.86 -2.58 24.85
CA VAL A 122 1.45 -2.19 24.97
C VAL A 122 0.51 -3.31 24.55
N LEU A 123 0.82 -4.05 23.47
CA LEU A 123 0.00 -5.16 23.00
C LEU A 123 -0.18 -6.27 24.03
N MET A 124 0.77 -6.47 24.94
CA MET A 124 0.64 -7.45 26.03
C MET A 124 -0.49 -7.10 26.99
N ASN A 125 -0.83 -5.83 27.14
CA ASN A 125 -1.93 -5.35 27.97
C ASN A 125 -3.28 -5.31 27.22
N HIS A 126 -3.26 -5.53 25.90
CA HIS A 126 -4.43 -5.46 25.03
C HIS A 126 -4.58 -6.73 24.16
N PRO A 127 -4.89 -7.90 24.78
CA PRO A 127 -4.94 -9.17 24.06
C PRO A 127 -5.98 -9.23 22.93
N GLN A 128 -6.99 -8.35 22.96
CA GLN A 128 -7.98 -8.23 21.88
C GLN A 128 -7.38 -7.65 20.59
N LEU A 129 -6.32 -6.83 20.70
CA LEU A 129 -5.63 -6.27 19.54
C LEU A 129 -4.54 -7.22 19.00
N ASN A 130 -4.10 -8.19 19.81
CA ASN A 130 -3.15 -9.23 19.41
C ASN A 130 -3.89 -10.54 19.13
N ALA A 131 -4.85 -10.48 18.20
CA ALA A 131 -5.76 -11.58 17.92
C ALA A 131 -6.09 -11.67 16.42
N THR A 132 -6.54 -12.84 15.99
CA THR A 132 -7.07 -13.10 14.64
C THR A 132 -8.41 -13.84 14.73
N MET A 133 -9.17 -13.80 13.65
CA MET A 133 -10.37 -14.62 13.47
C MET A 133 -10.05 -15.74 12.47
N PRO A 134 -9.63 -16.93 12.92
CA PRO A 134 -9.31 -18.05 12.03
C PRO A 134 -10.55 -18.63 11.36
N GLU A 135 -11.69 -18.56 12.03
CA GLU A 135 -12.99 -19.08 11.59
C GLU A 135 -14.10 -18.12 12.03
N GLU A 136 -15.27 -18.27 11.44
CA GLU A 136 -16.45 -17.50 11.81
C GLU A 136 -16.79 -17.80 13.30
N ASN A 137 -17.03 -16.73 14.08
CA ASN A 137 -17.33 -16.78 15.52
C ASN A 137 -16.20 -17.26 16.43
N MET A 138 -14.94 -17.35 15.95
CA MET A 138 -13.80 -17.74 16.77
C MET A 138 -12.74 -16.62 16.78
N ILE A 139 -12.31 -16.19 17.98
CA ILE A 139 -11.18 -15.25 18.17
C ILE A 139 -10.00 -16.02 18.77
N ARG A 140 -8.87 -16.03 18.06
CA ARG A 140 -7.60 -16.57 18.55
C ARG A 140 -6.75 -15.43 19.07
N LYS A 141 -6.50 -15.40 20.38
CA LYS A 141 -5.62 -14.43 21.04
C LYS A 141 -4.23 -15.02 21.20
N TYR A 142 -3.21 -14.28 20.80
CA TYR A 142 -1.83 -14.74 20.90
C TYR A 142 -1.22 -14.30 22.23
N THR A 143 -0.43 -15.19 22.85
CA THR A 143 0.25 -14.95 24.12
C THR A 143 1.59 -14.22 23.95
N ASN A 144 2.16 -14.25 22.77
CA ASN A 144 3.37 -13.51 22.41
C ASN A 144 3.09 -12.56 21.25
N VAL A 145 3.87 -11.51 21.15
CA VAL A 145 3.78 -10.54 20.06
C VAL A 145 4.74 -10.94 18.94
N HIS A 146 4.19 -11.17 17.76
CA HIS A 146 4.93 -11.35 16.51
C HIS A 146 4.74 -10.09 15.69
N LEU A 147 5.82 -9.29 15.54
CA LEU A 147 5.74 -7.96 14.98
C LEU A 147 6.19 -7.96 13.51
N GLY A 148 5.26 -7.67 12.60
CA GLY A 148 5.57 -7.42 11.19
C GLY A 148 6.15 -6.02 11.00
N MET A 149 7.26 -5.92 10.28
CA MET A 149 7.92 -4.67 9.97
C MET A 149 7.96 -4.46 8.44
N ALA A 150 7.34 -3.39 7.97
CA ALA A 150 7.38 -3.07 6.54
C ALA A 150 8.79 -2.57 6.14
N VAL A 151 9.36 -3.19 5.10
CA VAL A 151 10.68 -2.87 4.54
C VAL A 151 10.52 -2.62 3.05
N ASP A 152 10.90 -1.44 2.61
CA ASP A 152 10.98 -1.11 1.19
C ASP A 152 12.23 -1.74 0.56
N THR A 153 12.05 -2.38 -0.60
CA THR A 153 13.15 -3.02 -1.33
C THR A 153 13.05 -2.71 -2.82
N PRO A 154 14.14 -2.83 -3.59
CA PRO A 154 14.09 -2.64 -5.04
C PRO A 154 13.09 -3.56 -5.77
N LYS A 155 12.73 -4.69 -5.15
CA LYS A 155 11.76 -5.65 -5.71
C LYS A 155 10.32 -5.37 -5.26
N GLY A 156 10.09 -4.45 -4.33
CA GLY A 156 8.80 -4.08 -3.75
C GLY A 156 8.79 -4.17 -2.23
N LEU A 157 7.63 -3.92 -1.62
CA LEU A 157 7.45 -3.94 -0.17
C LEU A 157 7.48 -5.39 0.35
N MET A 158 8.32 -5.63 1.35
CA MET A 158 8.38 -6.88 2.11
C MET A 158 8.04 -6.65 3.57
N VAL A 159 7.44 -7.65 4.22
CA VAL A 159 7.03 -7.52 5.64
C VAL A 159 7.59 -8.71 6.43
N PRO A 160 8.89 -8.69 6.80
CA PRO A 160 9.46 -9.70 7.68
C PRO A 160 8.84 -9.61 9.08
N THR A 161 8.78 -10.76 9.77
CA THR A 161 8.21 -10.87 11.11
C THR A 161 9.31 -11.08 12.15
N ILE A 162 9.34 -10.22 13.17
CA ILE A 162 10.15 -10.39 14.38
C ILE A 162 9.36 -11.24 15.36
N PHE A 163 9.73 -12.50 15.53
CA PHE A 163 9.04 -13.43 16.41
C PHE A 163 9.35 -13.18 17.88
N ASN A 164 8.33 -13.33 18.73
CA ASN A 164 8.42 -13.12 20.18
C ASN A 164 9.02 -11.76 20.57
N ALA A 165 8.70 -10.72 19.82
CA ALA A 165 9.26 -9.37 19.96
C ALA A 165 9.03 -8.78 21.37
N ASN A 166 8.00 -9.23 22.09
CA ASN A 166 7.75 -8.85 23.49
C ASN A 166 8.79 -9.40 24.48
N LYS A 167 9.59 -10.38 24.12
CA LYS A 167 10.65 -10.95 24.96
C LYS A 167 12.01 -10.30 24.73
N LEU A 168 12.16 -9.57 23.64
CA LEU A 168 13.41 -8.92 23.28
C LEU A 168 13.60 -7.60 24.05
N SER A 169 14.82 -7.31 24.43
CA SER A 169 15.23 -5.97 24.87
C SER A 169 15.21 -4.99 23.70
N LEU A 170 15.28 -3.69 23.97
CA LEU A 170 15.35 -2.67 22.93
C LEU A 170 16.56 -2.86 22.00
N ALA A 171 17.70 -3.26 22.56
CA ALA A 171 18.92 -3.51 21.79
C ALA A 171 18.77 -4.72 20.87
N GLU A 172 18.28 -5.84 21.40
CA GLU A 172 18.02 -7.06 20.63
C GLU A 172 16.99 -6.84 19.52
N LEU A 173 15.89 -6.13 19.84
CA LEU A 173 14.87 -5.77 18.85
C LEU A 173 15.47 -4.96 17.70
N SER A 174 16.29 -3.95 18.02
CA SER A 174 16.95 -3.11 17.01
C SER A 174 17.92 -3.91 16.13
N ILE A 175 18.70 -4.81 16.73
CA ILE A 175 19.63 -5.69 16.00
C ILE A 175 18.85 -6.60 15.04
N GLU A 176 17.80 -7.26 15.53
CA GLU A 176 17.00 -8.17 14.75
C GLU A 176 16.24 -7.46 13.62
N ALA A 177 15.67 -6.29 13.89
CA ALA A 177 15.02 -5.46 12.88
C ALA A 177 15.98 -5.10 11.72
N LYS A 178 17.20 -4.66 12.05
CA LYS A 178 18.23 -4.32 11.05
C LYS A 178 18.69 -5.56 10.27
N ARG A 179 18.85 -6.69 10.95
CA ARG A 179 19.22 -7.97 10.33
C ARG A 179 18.17 -8.37 9.28
N LEU A 180 16.90 -8.34 9.66
CA LEU A 180 15.79 -8.69 8.77
C LEU A 180 15.65 -7.69 7.61
N ALA A 181 15.79 -6.40 7.88
CA ALA A 181 15.74 -5.36 6.83
C ALA A 181 16.84 -5.60 5.78
N LYS A 182 18.07 -5.89 6.23
CA LYS A 182 19.20 -6.19 5.34
C LYS A 182 18.94 -7.44 4.48
N LEU A 183 18.45 -8.52 5.07
CA LEU A 183 18.08 -9.73 4.33
C LEU A 183 17.02 -9.47 3.26
N CYS A 184 16.01 -8.65 3.57
CA CYS A 184 14.99 -8.25 2.60
C CYS A 184 15.59 -7.47 1.43
N GLN A 185 16.48 -6.51 1.71
CA GLN A 185 17.14 -5.69 0.69
C GLN A 185 18.09 -6.50 -0.20
N GLU A 186 18.81 -7.48 0.35
CA GLU A 186 19.66 -8.40 -0.38
C GLU A 186 18.90 -9.44 -1.20
N GLY A 187 17.58 -9.54 -1.01
CA GLY A 187 16.73 -10.49 -1.72
C GLY A 187 16.93 -11.94 -1.29
N SER A 188 17.54 -12.15 -0.12
CA SER A 188 17.78 -13.48 0.46
C SER A 188 16.47 -14.00 1.03
N SER A 189 15.77 -14.82 0.26
CA SER A 189 14.56 -15.54 0.69
C SER A 189 14.91 -16.81 1.49
N SER A 190 15.75 -16.69 2.51
CA SER A 190 15.94 -17.84 3.41
C SER A 190 14.77 -17.90 4.41
N GLY A 191 14.01 -18.95 4.33
CA GLY A 191 12.98 -19.64 5.14
C GLY A 191 12.32 -19.01 6.37
N SER A 192 12.66 -17.79 6.76
CA SER A 192 12.12 -17.07 7.92
C SER A 192 11.30 -15.81 7.55
N LEU A 193 11.17 -15.54 6.27
CA LEU A 193 10.32 -14.46 5.77
C LEU A 193 8.94 -15.03 5.52
N SER A 194 8.10 -15.11 6.53
CA SER A 194 6.68 -15.34 6.31
C SER A 194 6.14 -14.10 5.58
N VAL A 195 5.97 -14.24 4.28
CA VAL A 195 5.04 -13.40 3.54
C VAL A 195 3.70 -13.62 4.22
N ILE A 196 3.01 -12.56 4.62
CA ILE A 196 1.67 -12.65 5.19
C ILE A 196 0.80 -13.36 4.16
N GLU A 197 0.47 -14.63 4.41
CA GLU A 197 -0.59 -15.37 3.71
C GLU A 197 -1.95 -14.96 4.26
#